data_631a0ad0e01eb08a882ae32b5a218778
#
_entry.id   631a0ad0e01eb08a882ae32b5a218778
#
_cell.length_a   1.000
_cell.length_b   1.000
_cell.length_c   1.000
_cell.angle_alpha   90.00
_cell.angle_beta   90.00
_cell.angle_gamma   90.00
#
_symmetry.space_group_name_H-M   'P 1'
#
loop_
_entity.id
_entity.type
_entity.pdbx_description
1 polymer ?
#
loop_
_entity_poly.entity_id
_entity_poly.type
_entity_poly.pdbx_seq_one_letter_code
_entity_poly.pdbx_strand_id
1 'polypeptide(L)'
;MMQPAGGAARQQPFEAAVILPTLLRPSLDRAVRSVFAQDFPGRIQLLIGIDVAQGDPAQLAALTQDCPAHIALDVFDPGYSTSIQHGGLYPNRCTGSLRTILSYAANSRYLAYLDDDNWWAPDHLAALRDAIEGVEWSWSLRWFVEPGEAVPICIDAWESVGLEAGHYAERYGGFVDPSSLMIDKLACHQILPYWSLTPFADGRGSDRLIFEHLKDRSQRGTGRASSFYTINTADPLHLVRLQMFRKSGIMLPSERRANTVPLAALPGLEPVPPATAPFAEPGEFELLQRILGLLRPAEAVILGAGDGADALALACAAQAMKLPCLFAAAGAAAGLRQRIAAFGLADSLRLLAPGTALATSGLAVDLVQLGPEASGELAWREALGILRVGGFLLGRDPIDAALQGFAAESGSNLLPVPDGGDALRWILEKGVGPEA
;
A
#
# COMPACT_ATOMS: atom_id res chain seq x y z
N MET A 1 -5.67 22.53 -23.80
CA MET A 1 -6.94 23.07 -23.23
C MET A 1 -7.43 22.06 -22.21
N MET A 2 -7.83 22.50 -21.01
CA MET A 2 -8.38 21.59 -20.02
C MET A 2 -9.75 21.08 -20.47
N GLN A 3 -9.92 19.76 -20.52
CA GLN A 3 -11.20 19.13 -20.83
C GLN A 3 -11.84 18.65 -19.52
N PRO A 4 -13.07 19.11 -19.19
CA PRO A 4 -13.74 18.72 -17.97
C PRO A 4 -14.47 17.38 -18.11
N ALA A 5 -14.35 16.52 -17.10
CA ALA A 5 -15.17 15.33 -16.90
C ALA A 5 -15.58 15.19 -15.43
N GLY A 6 -16.70 14.54 -15.17
CA GLY A 6 -17.27 14.35 -13.85
C GLY A 6 -18.34 15.37 -13.46
N GLY A 7 -19.32 14.95 -12.65
CA GLY A 7 -20.52 15.69 -12.29
C GLY A 7 -20.40 16.68 -11.12
N ALA A 8 -19.18 16.88 -10.56
CA ALA A 8 -18.99 17.75 -9.41
C ALA A 8 -19.25 19.23 -9.75
N ALA A 9 -19.90 19.97 -8.87
CA ALA A 9 -20.11 21.40 -9.02
C ALA A 9 -18.76 22.14 -8.95
N ARG A 10 -18.26 22.59 -10.08
CA ARG A 10 -16.92 23.17 -10.26
C ARG A 10 -16.73 24.58 -9.67
N GLN A 11 -17.80 25.22 -9.29
CA GLN A 11 -17.78 26.61 -8.84
C GLN A 11 -17.37 26.77 -7.36
N GLN A 12 -17.34 25.66 -6.61
CA GLN A 12 -16.89 25.64 -5.22
C GLN A 12 -15.55 24.93 -5.10
N PRO A 13 -14.68 25.34 -4.16
CA PRO A 13 -13.43 24.63 -3.89
C PRO A 13 -13.67 23.14 -3.59
N PHE A 14 -12.76 22.30 -4.02
CA PHE A 14 -12.75 20.88 -3.72
C PHE A 14 -12.04 20.64 -2.38
N GLU A 15 -12.44 19.59 -1.68
CA GLU A 15 -11.84 19.22 -0.39
C GLU A 15 -10.40 18.74 -0.53
N ALA A 16 -10.04 18.09 -1.68
CA ALA A 16 -8.68 17.77 -2.06
C ALA A 16 -8.51 17.87 -3.58
N ALA A 17 -7.30 18.17 -4.04
CA ALA A 17 -6.90 18.03 -5.44
C ALA A 17 -5.73 17.05 -5.56
N VAL A 18 -5.80 16.19 -6.58
CA VAL A 18 -4.73 15.24 -6.94
C VAL A 18 -4.06 15.72 -8.20
N ILE A 19 -2.74 15.91 -8.13
CA ILE A 19 -1.90 16.35 -9.24
C ILE A 19 -1.18 15.12 -9.81
N LEU A 20 -1.56 14.72 -11.03
CA LEU A 20 -1.08 13.52 -11.67
C LEU A 20 -0.49 13.84 -13.05
N PRO A 21 0.83 14.07 -13.14
CA PRO A 21 1.51 14.17 -14.44
C PRO A 21 1.71 12.78 -15.05
N THR A 22 1.62 12.66 -16.37
CA THR A 22 1.73 11.38 -17.07
C THR A 22 2.41 11.48 -18.42
N LEU A 23 3.02 10.36 -18.83
CA LEU A 23 3.44 10.06 -20.20
C LEU A 23 2.45 9.14 -20.92
N LEU A 24 1.26 8.94 -20.37
CA LEU A 24 0.23 7.98 -20.82
C LEU A 24 0.73 6.52 -20.76
N ARG A 25 1.54 6.17 -19.77
CA ARG A 25 1.97 4.78 -19.57
C ARG A 25 0.77 3.87 -19.26
N PRO A 26 0.87 2.56 -19.49
CA PRO A 26 -0.20 1.61 -19.11
C PRO A 26 -0.53 1.62 -17.61
N SER A 27 0.43 1.99 -16.75
CA SER A 27 0.24 2.13 -15.29
C SER A 27 -0.72 3.24 -14.89
N LEU A 28 -0.98 4.23 -15.75
CA LEU A 28 -1.91 5.33 -15.52
C LEU A 28 -3.32 4.84 -15.13
N ASP A 29 -3.80 3.78 -15.75
CA ASP A 29 -5.12 3.21 -15.41
C ASP A 29 -5.19 2.85 -13.92
N ARG A 30 -4.18 2.14 -13.40
CA ARG A 30 -4.12 1.78 -11.99
C ARG A 30 -4.00 3.00 -11.07
N ALA A 31 -3.16 3.97 -11.43
CA ALA A 31 -2.99 5.19 -10.67
C ALA A 31 -4.33 5.95 -10.54
N VAL A 32 -5.01 6.20 -11.66
CA VAL A 32 -6.29 6.91 -11.68
C VAL A 32 -7.39 6.14 -10.96
N ARG A 33 -7.51 4.82 -11.18
CA ARG A 33 -8.49 3.99 -10.49
C ARG A 33 -8.26 3.94 -8.98
N SER A 34 -7.02 4.09 -8.51
CA SER A 34 -6.73 4.20 -7.09
C SER A 34 -7.25 5.51 -6.48
N VAL A 35 -7.30 6.59 -7.27
CA VAL A 35 -7.97 7.84 -6.87
C VAL A 35 -9.48 7.68 -6.88
N PHE A 36 -10.05 6.98 -7.88
CA PHE A 36 -11.49 6.69 -7.93
C PHE A 36 -11.97 5.84 -6.74
N ALA A 37 -11.10 5.00 -6.22
CA ALA A 37 -11.38 4.10 -5.11
C ALA A 37 -11.12 4.73 -3.73
N GLN A 38 -10.80 6.02 -3.64
CA GLN A 38 -10.57 6.66 -2.34
C GLN A 38 -11.84 6.72 -1.51
N ASP A 39 -11.76 6.24 -0.29
CA ASP A 39 -12.77 6.44 0.77
C ASP A 39 -12.52 7.82 1.41
N PHE A 40 -12.96 8.86 0.71
CA PHE A 40 -12.70 10.24 1.08
C PHE A 40 -14.03 11.00 1.26
N PRO A 41 -14.26 11.61 2.43
CA PRO A 41 -15.54 12.27 2.74
C PRO A 41 -15.63 13.65 2.10
N GLY A 42 -15.50 13.72 0.78
CA GLY A 42 -15.53 15.00 0.06
C GLY A 42 -15.35 14.85 -1.43
N ARG A 43 -15.37 15.99 -2.13
CA ARG A 43 -15.15 16.03 -3.57
C ARG A 43 -13.67 16.14 -3.88
N ILE A 44 -13.24 15.38 -4.85
CA ILE A 44 -11.83 15.33 -5.31
C ILE A 44 -11.74 16.00 -6.67
N GLN A 45 -10.76 16.88 -6.86
CA GLN A 45 -10.35 17.34 -8.17
C GLN A 45 -9.12 16.53 -8.62
N LEU A 46 -9.24 15.73 -9.67
CA LEU A 46 -8.13 15.01 -10.28
C LEU A 46 -7.66 15.77 -11.52
N LEU A 47 -6.45 16.31 -11.46
CA LEU A 47 -5.82 17.04 -12.56
C LEU A 47 -4.73 16.16 -13.20
N ILE A 48 -4.98 15.67 -14.41
CA ILE A 48 -4.04 14.89 -15.19
C ILE A 48 -3.32 15.79 -16.17
N GLY A 49 -2.00 15.84 -16.11
CA GLY A 49 -1.16 16.59 -17.07
C GLY A 49 -0.37 15.67 -17.97
N ILE A 50 -0.57 15.78 -19.29
CA ILE A 50 0.16 15.00 -20.29
C ILE A 50 1.44 15.75 -20.65
N ASP A 51 2.62 15.15 -20.42
CA ASP A 51 3.89 15.73 -20.84
C ASP A 51 4.21 15.37 -22.29
N VAL A 52 4.47 14.08 -22.54
CA VAL A 52 4.63 13.52 -23.88
C VAL A 52 3.74 12.29 -23.96
N ALA A 53 2.86 12.25 -24.96
CA ALA A 53 2.01 11.09 -25.18
C ALA A 53 2.85 9.93 -25.75
N GLN A 54 3.36 9.06 -24.88
CA GLN A 54 4.10 7.85 -25.25
C GLN A 54 3.21 6.61 -25.31
N GLY A 55 2.01 6.68 -24.74
CA GLY A 55 1.03 5.59 -24.67
C GLY A 55 -0.23 5.87 -25.48
N ASP A 56 -1.27 5.05 -25.24
CA ASP A 56 -2.56 5.16 -25.94
C ASP A 56 -3.47 6.21 -25.28
N PRO A 57 -3.84 7.30 -26.01
CA PRO A 57 -4.80 8.28 -25.49
C PRO A 57 -6.20 7.70 -25.23
N ALA A 58 -6.57 6.56 -25.82
CA ALA A 58 -7.87 5.92 -25.60
C ALA A 58 -8.11 5.53 -24.15
N GLN A 59 -7.05 5.25 -23.36
CA GLN A 59 -7.19 4.97 -21.95
C GLN A 59 -7.80 6.14 -21.15
N LEU A 60 -7.53 7.40 -21.56
CA LEU A 60 -8.13 8.58 -20.91
C LEU A 60 -9.62 8.68 -21.17
N ALA A 61 -10.07 8.30 -22.37
CA ALA A 61 -11.50 8.29 -22.69
C ALA A 61 -12.26 7.28 -21.83
N ALA A 62 -11.71 6.07 -21.64
CA ALA A 62 -12.28 5.06 -20.75
C ALA A 62 -12.32 5.53 -19.30
N LEU A 63 -11.21 6.08 -18.79
CA LEU A 63 -11.14 6.62 -17.43
C LEU A 63 -12.13 7.79 -17.22
N THR A 64 -12.34 8.62 -18.23
CA THR A 64 -13.31 9.71 -18.17
C THR A 64 -14.74 9.18 -18.05
N GLN A 65 -15.08 8.10 -18.76
CA GLN A 65 -16.40 7.48 -18.68
C GLN A 65 -16.65 6.82 -17.31
N ASP A 66 -15.62 6.22 -16.73
CA ASP A 66 -15.69 5.52 -15.44
C ASP A 66 -15.57 6.45 -14.22
N CYS A 67 -15.38 7.77 -14.43
CA CYS A 67 -15.11 8.72 -13.36
C CYS A 67 -16.30 8.85 -12.40
N PRO A 68 -16.11 8.60 -11.10
CA PRO A 68 -17.17 8.73 -10.10
C PRO A 68 -17.71 10.17 -9.98
N ALA A 69 -18.99 10.31 -9.65
CA ALA A 69 -19.68 11.61 -9.61
C ALA A 69 -19.09 12.62 -8.60
N HIS A 70 -18.44 12.14 -7.54
CA HIS A 70 -17.78 12.99 -6.54
C HIS A 70 -16.37 13.44 -6.96
N ILE A 71 -15.87 12.98 -8.11
CA ILE A 71 -14.57 13.36 -8.66
C ILE A 71 -14.75 14.22 -9.90
N ALA A 72 -14.07 15.36 -9.93
CA ALA A 72 -13.93 16.18 -11.13
C ALA A 72 -12.59 15.87 -11.80
N LEU A 73 -12.61 15.19 -12.93
CA LEU A 73 -11.42 14.86 -13.71
C LEU A 73 -11.17 15.96 -14.75
N ASP A 74 -9.99 16.56 -14.69
CA ASP A 74 -9.50 17.59 -15.61
C ASP A 74 -8.23 17.11 -16.32
N VAL A 75 -8.20 17.16 -17.65
CA VAL A 75 -7.02 16.80 -18.44
C VAL A 75 -6.39 18.05 -19.04
N PHE A 76 -5.12 18.25 -18.79
CA PHE A 76 -4.29 19.29 -19.39
C PHE A 76 -3.28 18.65 -20.36
N ASP A 77 -3.45 18.92 -21.64
CA ASP A 77 -2.54 18.51 -22.70
C ASP A 77 -2.08 19.76 -23.48
N PRO A 78 -0.84 20.19 -23.32
CA PRO A 78 -0.30 21.32 -24.09
C PRO A 78 0.10 20.92 -25.51
N GLY A 79 0.17 19.62 -25.82
CA GLY A 79 0.65 19.11 -27.11
C GLY A 79 2.18 19.16 -27.27
N TYR A 80 2.92 19.48 -26.21
CA TYR A 80 4.39 19.52 -26.17
C TYR A 80 4.90 19.28 -24.76
N SER A 81 6.16 18.87 -24.63
CA SER A 81 6.85 18.79 -23.33
C SER A 81 7.51 20.11 -22.95
N THR A 82 7.52 20.42 -21.67
CA THR A 82 8.32 21.53 -21.12
C THR A 82 9.76 21.13 -20.81
N SER A 83 10.05 19.81 -20.79
CA SER A 83 11.38 19.27 -20.47
C SER A 83 12.34 19.37 -21.65
N ILE A 84 13.57 19.81 -21.41
CA ILE A 84 14.65 19.86 -22.42
C ILE A 84 14.92 18.49 -23.06
N GLN A 85 14.63 17.41 -22.37
CA GLN A 85 14.80 16.04 -22.91
C GLN A 85 13.84 15.73 -24.05
N HIS A 86 12.74 16.46 -24.14
CA HIS A 86 11.69 16.29 -25.13
C HIS A 86 11.46 17.56 -25.95
N GLY A 87 12.50 18.41 -26.04
CA GLY A 87 12.47 19.64 -26.86
C GLY A 87 11.91 20.88 -26.18
N GLY A 88 11.62 20.81 -24.88
CA GLY A 88 11.21 21.96 -24.06
C GLY A 88 12.39 22.82 -23.58
N LEU A 89 12.11 23.76 -22.70
CA LEU A 89 13.10 24.75 -22.22
C LEU A 89 13.67 24.44 -20.82
N TYR A 90 12.92 23.70 -20.01
CA TYR A 90 13.31 23.47 -18.62
C TYR A 90 14.29 22.30 -18.49
N PRO A 91 15.33 22.43 -17.64
CA PRO A 91 16.34 21.40 -17.47
C PRO A 91 15.84 20.19 -16.69
N ASN A 92 14.65 20.23 -16.11
CA ASN A 92 14.10 19.09 -15.37
C ASN A 92 13.81 17.91 -16.30
N ARG A 93 14.04 16.73 -15.79
CA ARG A 93 14.00 15.48 -16.53
C ARG A 93 12.58 14.94 -16.73
N CYS A 94 11.67 15.36 -15.87
CA CYS A 94 10.32 14.83 -15.76
C CYS A 94 9.35 16.01 -15.69
N THR A 95 8.15 15.68 -15.67
CA THR A 95 6.90 16.42 -15.60
C THR A 95 6.80 17.56 -14.55
N GLY A 96 7.92 18.09 -14.04
CA GLY A 96 7.92 19.08 -12.96
C GLY A 96 7.15 20.35 -13.25
N SER A 97 7.29 20.90 -14.48
CA SER A 97 6.52 22.09 -14.87
C SER A 97 5.01 21.83 -14.90
N LEU A 98 4.59 20.62 -15.27
CA LEU A 98 3.18 20.23 -15.18
C LEU A 98 2.69 20.20 -13.73
N ARG A 99 3.48 19.66 -12.80
CA ARG A 99 3.12 19.73 -11.38
C ARG A 99 2.91 21.17 -10.92
N THR A 100 3.79 22.10 -11.32
CA THR A 100 3.62 23.54 -11.04
C THR A 100 2.31 24.09 -11.61
N ILE A 101 2.08 23.89 -12.92
CA ILE A 101 0.90 24.40 -13.62
C ILE A 101 -0.40 23.84 -13.00
N LEU A 102 -0.46 22.53 -12.80
CA LEU A 102 -1.63 21.87 -12.24
C LEU A 102 -1.87 22.26 -10.78
N SER A 103 -0.80 22.45 -9.99
CA SER A 103 -0.91 22.92 -8.61
C SER A 103 -1.55 24.30 -8.53
N TYR A 104 -1.17 25.21 -9.42
CA TYR A 104 -1.82 26.53 -9.50
C TYR A 104 -3.26 26.45 -10.04
N ALA A 105 -3.53 25.59 -11.02
CA ALA A 105 -4.85 25.38 -11.61
C ALA A 105 -5.84 24.71 -10.64
N ALA A 106 -5.36 23.97 -9.67
CA ALA A 106 -6.20 23.27 -8.70
C ALA A 106 -7.07 24.24 -7.88
N ASN A 107 -8.38 23.98 -7.85
CA ASN A 107 -9.33 24.72 -7.03
C ASN A 107 -9.56 24.01 -5.68
N SER A 108 -8.47 23.74 -4.97
CA SER A 108 -8.47 23.14 -3.63
C SER A 108 -7.37 23.73 -2.77
N ARG A 109 -7.60 23.77 -1.47
CA ARG A 109 -6.60 24.15 -0.48
C ARG A 109 -5.53 23.05 -0.33
N TYR A 110 -5.91 21.78 -0.40
CA TYR A 110 -5.02 20.66 -0.19
C TYR A 110 -4.66 19.99 -1.49
N LEU A 111 -3.35 19.88 -1.76
CA LEU A 111 -2.79 19.27 -2.95
C LEU A 111 -2.06 18.00 -2.59
N ALA A 112 -2.46 16.87 -3.15
CA ALA A 112 -1.75 15.61 -3.12
C ALA A 112 -1.13 15.32 -4.50
N TYR A 113 0.01 14.65 -4.54
CA TYR A 113 0.73 14.35 -5.78
C TYR A 113 0.76 12.84 -6.00
N LEU A 114 0.57 12.40 -7.22
CA LEU A 114 0.62 10.98 -7.60
C LEU A 114 1.35 10.82 -8.91
N ASP A 115 2.37 9.97 -8.95
CA ASP A 115 3.04 9.58 -10.18
C ASP A 115 2.24 8.48 -10.90
N ASP A 116 2.26 8.47 -12.23
CA ASP A 116 1.44 7.59 -13.06
C ASP A 116 1.88 6.10 -13.02
N ASP A 117 2.96 5.77 -12.33
CA ASP A 117 3.44 4.41 -12.06
C ASP A 117 3.25 3.94 -10.60
N ASN A 118 2.72 4.82 -9.75
CA ASN A 118 2.36 4.54 -8.36
C ASN A 118 0.85 4.46 -8.19
N TRP A 119 0.37 4.05 -7.02
CA TRP A 119 -1.06 4.06 -6.68
C TRP A 119 -1.27 4.13 -5.17
N TRP A 120 -2.50 4.34 -4.74
CA TRP A 120 -2.86 4.56 -3.35
C TRP A 120 -3.78 3.49 -2.77
N ALA A 121 -3.69 3.30 -1.45
CA ALA A 121 -4.68 2.62 -0.65
C ALA A 121 -5.98 3.43 -0.59
N PRO A 122 -7.15 2.80 -0.40
CA PRO A 122 -8.43 3.52 -0.34
C PRO A 122 -8.50 4.61 0.72
N ASP A 123 -7.79 4.49 1.83
CA ASP A 123 -7.75 5.43 2.95
C ASP A 123 -6.65 6.51 2.85
N HIS A 124 -5.89 6.55 1.76
CA HIS A 124 -4.71 7.42 1.65
C HIS A 124 -5.03 8.90 1.77
N LEU A 125 -5.97 9.41 0.96
CA LEU A 125 -6.33 10.83 0.98
C LEU A 125 -6.99 11.24 2.29
N ALA A 126 -7.84 10.40 2.88
CA ALA A 126 -8.47 10.65 4.17
C ALA A 126 -7.41 10.75 5.27
N ALA A 127 -6.47 9.80 5.33
CA ALA A 127 -5.40 9.81 6.32
C ALA A 127 -4.48 11.04 6.19
N LEU A 128 -4.12 11.45 4.97
CA LEU A 128 -3.35 12.67 4.74
C LEU A 128 -4.12 13.92 5.13
N ARG A 129 -5.43 13.98 4.82
CA ARG A 129 -6.31 15.09 5.13
C ARG A 129 -6.49 15.29 6.65
N ASP A 130 -6.61 14.19 7.38
CA ASP A 130 -6.67 14.22 8.85
C ASP A 130 -5.34 14.67 9.44
N ALA A 131 -4.22 14.13 8.91
CA ALA A 131 -2.89 14.47 9.40
C ALA A 131 -2.50 15.92 9.14
N ILE A 132 -2.96 16.56 8.04
CA ILE A 132 -2.59 17.94 7.71
C ILE A 132 -3.33 18.99 8.56
N GLU A 133 -4.29 18.58 9.37
CA GLU A 133 -5.04 19.55 10.18
C GLU A 133 -4.13 20.24 11.20
N GLY A 134 -4.06 21.58 11.09
CA GLY A 134 -3.22 22.42 11.94
C GLY A 134 -1.74 22.46 11.59
N VAL A 135 -1.32 21.83 10.48
CA VAL A 135 0.04 21.90 9.96
C VAL A 135 0.05 22.27 8.48
N GLU A 136 1.23 22.56 7.91
CA GLU A 136 1.35 23.04 6.52
C GLU A 136 1.45 21.90 5.50
N TRP A 137 1.89 20.71 5.92
CA TRP A 137 1.94 19.53 5.06
C TRP A 137 1.87 18.24 5.86
N SER A 138 1.43 17.18 5.20
CA SER A 138 1.34 15.83 5.75
C SER A 138 1.92 14.79 4.80
N TRP A 139 2.25 13.62 5.33
CA TRP A 139 2.85 12.56 4.55
C TRP A 139 2.51 11.17 5.10
N SER A 140 2.58 10.18 4.20
CA SER A 140 2.44 8.76 4.54
C SER A 140 3.75 8.01 4.30
N LEU A 141 3.89 6.85 4.92
CA LEU A 141 4.86 5.85 4.48
C LEU A 141 4.39 5.24 3.15
N ARG A 142 5.31 4.55 2.46
CA ARG A 142 5.02 3.85 1.22
C ARG A 142 5.44 2.39 1.28
N TRP A 143 4.81 1.59 0.43
CA TRP A 143 5.22 0.24 0.13
C TRP A 143 6.13 0.23 -1.10
N PHE A 144 7.20 -0.56 -1.08
CA PHE A 144 7.89 -0.93 -2.30
C PHE A 144 7.12 -2.02 -3.04
N VAL A 145 7.03 -1.87 -4.37
CA VAL A 145 6.38 -2.84 -5.24
C VAL A 145 7.29 -3.15 -6.43
N GLU A 146 7.37 -4.43 -6.82
CA GLU A 146 8.11 -4.86 -7.98
C GLU A 146 7.37 -4.46 -9.28
N PRO A 147 8.06 -4.02 -10.35
CA PRO A 147 7.41 -3.67 -11.62
C PRO A 147 6.55 -4.83 -12.17
N GLY A 148 5.31 -4.50 -12.54
CA GLY A 148 4.36 -5.49 -13.05
C GLY A 148 3.58 -6.25 -11.97
N GLU A 149 3.93 -6.08 -10.69
CA GLU A 149 3.26 -6.71 -9.56
C GLU A 149 2.19 -5.81 -8.94
N ALA A 150 1.25 -6.43 -8.23
CA ALA A 150 0.28 -5.74 -7.35
C ALA A 150 0.59 -6.00 -5.86
N VAL A 151 1.35 -7.05 -5.57
CA VAL A 151 1.71 -7.44 -4.21
C VAL A 151 2.91 -6.60 -3.75
N PRO A 152 2.84 -5.93 -2.59
CA PRO A 152 3.96 -5.18 -2.08
C PRO A 152 5.10 -6.08 -1.60
N ILE A 153 6.33 -5.59 -1.71
CA ILE A 153 7.54 -6.25 -1.20
C ILE A 153 7.62 -6.07 0.33
N CYS A 154 7.67 -4.81 0.77
CA CYS A 154 7.76 -4.40 2.17
C CYS A 154 7.45 -2.91 2.29
N ILE A 155 7.22 -2.45 3.51
CA ILE A 155 7.17 -1.01 3.81
C ILE A 155 8.57 -0.43 3.62
N ASP A 156 8.65 0.75 3.00
CA ASP A 156 9.89 1.51 2.88
C ASP A 156 10.31 2.04 4.27
N ALA A 157 11.35 1.45 4.83
CA ALA A 157 11.96 1.86 6.09
C ALA A 157 13.26 2.66 5.87
N TRP A 158 13.61 2.99 4.62
CA TRP A 158 14.95 3.50 4.29
C TRP A 158 14.95 4.83 3.56
N GLU A 159 14.02 5.08 2.64
CA GLU A 159 14.09 6.24 1.74
C GLU A 159 13.04 7.30 2.08
N SER A 160 11.75 6.97 1.96
CA SER A 160 10.63 7.89 2.16
C SER A 160 10.02 7.70 3.56
N VAL A 161 10.75 8.14 4.57
CA VAL A 161 10.44 7.87 5.99
C VAL A 161 10.31 9.15 6.84
N GLY A 162 10.22 10.30 6.19
CA GLY A 162 10.04 11.59 6.84
C GLY A 162 11.33 12.33 7.17
N LEU A 163 11.24 13.20 8.18
CA LEU A 163 12.35 14.04 8.63
C LEU A 163 13.30 13.23 9.51
N GLU A 164 14.59 13.58 9.41
CA GLU A 164 15.70 13.08 10.26
C GLU A 164 15.82 11.56 10.28
N ALA A 165 15.21 10.86 9.30
CA ALA A 165 15.17 9.41 9.24
C ALA A 165 15.62 8.86 7.87
N GLY A 166 16.01 7.59 7.87
CA GLY A 166 16.39 6.84 6.68
C GLY A 166 17.73 7.27 6.06
N HIS A 167 17.98 6.78 4.85
CA HIS A 167 19.24 7.02 4.12
C HIS A 167 19.55 8.48 3.83
N TYR A 168 18.51 9.30 3.82
CA TYR A 168 18.64 10.70 3.44
C TYR A 168 18.76 11.65 4.63
N ALA A 169 18.70 11.11 5.86
CA ALA A 169 18.75 11.90 7.10
C ALA A 169 20.00 12.79 7.19
N GLU A 170 21.18 12.17 7.10
CA GLU A 170 22.46 12.88 7.29
C GLU A 170 22.70 13.94 6.21
N ARG A 171 22.38 13.65 4.95
CA ARG A 171 22.74 14.55 3.84
C ARG A 171 21.67 15.59 3.51
N TYR A 172 20.39 15.26 3.71
CA TYR A 172 19.24 16.06 3.26
C TYR A 172 18.22 16.35 4.35
N GLY A 173 18.43 15.86 5.57
CA GLY A 173 17.47 15.97 6.66
C GLY A 173 16.27 15.03 6.53
N GLY A 174 16.36 14.00 5.69
CA GLY A 174 15.30 13.05 5.41
C GLY A 174 14.76 13.12 3.98
N PHE A 175 13.60 12.51 3.75
CA PHE A 175 12.87 12.58 2.47
C PHE A 175 11.44 12.06 2.58
N VAL A 176 10.55 12.62 1.76
CA VAL A 176 9.21 12.11 1.49
C VAL A 176 8.98 12.10 -0.02
N ASP A 177 8.51 10.97 -0.52
CA ASP A 177 8.16 10.77 -1.93
C ASP A 177 6.94 11.63 -2.31
N PRO A 178 6.91 12.22 -3.52
CA PRO A 178 5.75 12.98 -3.99
C PRO A 178 4.42 12.24 -3.87
N SER A 179 4.39 10.93 -4.22
CA SER A 179 3.16 10.13 -4.15
C SER A 179 2.69 9.83 -2.71
N SER A 180 3.44 10.29 -1.72
CA SER A 180 3.10 10.17 -0.29
C SER A 180 2.84 11.52 0.38
N LEU A 181 2.76 12.61 -0.39
CA LEU A 181 2.78 13.98 0.09
C LEU A 181 1.43 14.68 -0.13
N MET A 182 0.96 15.41 0.90
CA MET A 182 -0.10 16.42 0.79
C MET A 182 0.37 17.74 1.37
N ILE A 183 0.10 18.85 0.69
CA ILE A 183 0.46 20.20 1.13
C ILE A 183 -0.76 21.13 1.22
N ASP A 184 -0.73 22.07 2.16
CA ASP A 184 -1.62 23.22 2.17
C ASP A 184 -1.12 24.23 1.12
N LYS A 185 -1.87 24.36 0.03
CA LYS A 185 -1.52 25.23 -1.10
C LYS A 185 -1.32 26.68 -0.70
N LEU A 186 -2.11 27.19 0.24
CA LEU A 186 -2.04 28.59 0.65
C LEU A 186 -0.84 28.86 1.54
N ALA A 187 -0.53 27.94 2.46
CA ALA A 187 0.64 28.02 3.31
C ALA A 187 1.95 27.79 2.50
N CYS A 188 1.90 26.89 1.52
CA CYS A 188 3.05 26.47 0.75
C CYS A 188 3.14 27.07 -0.66
N HIS A 189 2.38 28.11 -0.99
CA HIS A 189 2.29 28.63 -2.36
C HIS A 189 3.65 29.05 -2.93
N GLN A 190 4.56 29.53 -2.11
CA GLN A 190 5.91 29.96 -2.53
C GLN A 190 6.81 28.82 -3.01
N ILE A 191 6.50 27.58 -2.61
CA ILE A 191 7.33 26.43 -3.00
C ILE A 191 6.83 25.74 -4.27
N LEU A 192 5.59 25.99 -4.73
CA LEU A 192 5.02 25.35 -5.92
C LEU A 192 5.88 25.52 -7.18
N PRO A 193 6.55 26.67 -7.45
CA PRO A 193 7.42 26.81 -8.62
C PRO A 193 8.62 25.87 -8.61
N TYR A 194 9.06 25.41 -7.45
CA TYR A 194 10.23 24.53 -7.33
C TYR A 194 10.04 23.15 -7.98
N TRP A 195 8.81 22.73 -8.24
CA TRP A 195 8.58 21.57 -9.08
C TRP A 195 9.18 21.69 -10.48
N SER A 196 9.24 22.90 -11.02
CA SER A 196 9.82 23.19 -12.36
C SER A 196 11.34 23.28 -12.34
N LEU A 197 11.97 23.30 -11.18
CA LEU A 197 13.41 23.46 -11.02
C LEU A 197 14.07 22.11 -10.68
N THR A 198 15.39 22.09 -10.81
CA THR A 198 16.19 20.92 -10.47
C THR A 198 17.50 21.36 -9.81
N PRO A 199 17.90 20.73 -8.69
CA PRO A 199 19.19 20.99 -8.07
C PRO A 199 20.36 20.26 -8.75
N PHE A 200 20.07 19.28 -9.63
CA PHE A 200 21.10 18.46 -10.26
C PHE A 200 21.22 18.76 -11.75
N ALA A 201 22.48 18.75 -12.25
CA ALA A 201 22.78 19.03 -13.65
C ALA A 201 22.17 18.04 -14.64
N ASP A 202 21.82 16.83 -14.19
CA ASP A 202 21.15 15.80 -14.99
C ASP A 202 19.63 15.98 -15.10
N GLY A 203 19.09 17.03 -14.50
CA GLY A 203 17.67 17.37 -14.55
C GLY A 203 16.79 16.61 -13.53
N ARG A 204 17.37 15.87 -12.59
CA ARG A 204 16.67 15.17 -11.51
C ARG A 204 16.54 16.01 -10.25
N GLY A 205 15.70 15.58 -9.33
CA GLY A 205 15.65 16.02 -7.95
C GLY A 205 14.74 17.22 -7.68
N SER A 206 13.76 17.51 -8.53
CA SER A 206 12.73 18.50 -8.21
C SER A 206 11.97 18.14 -6.91
N ASP A 207 11.73 16.87 -6.67
CA ASP A 207 11.17 16.30 -5.45
C ASP A 207 12.06 16.58 -4.22
N ARG A 208 13.38 16.48 -4.39
CA ARG A 208 14.35 16.85 -3.36
C ARG A 208 14.31 18.34 -3.04
N LEU A 209 14.18 19.16 -4.07
CA LEU A 209 14.08 20.61 -3.89
C LEU A 209 12.79 21.01 -3.16
N ILE A 210 11.68 20.37 -3.50
CA ILE A 210 10.41 20.55 -2.77
C ILE A 210 10.57 20.14 -1.30
N PHE A 211 11.15 18.97 -1.02
CA PHE A 211 11.37 18.51 0.35
C PHE A 211 12.30 19.45 1.13
N GLU A 212 13.35 19.97 0.50
CA GLU A 212 14.27 20.95 1.11
C GLU A 212 13.54 22.19 1.62
N HIS A 213 12.48 22.62 0.92
CA HIS A 213 11.68 23.78 1.33
C HIS A 213 10.49 23.43 2.23
N LEU A 214 10.14 22.13 2.34
CA LEU A 214 9.11 21.65 3.24
C LEU A 214 9.64 21.26 4.62
N LYS A 215 10.86 20.76 4.73
CA LYS A 215 11.41 20.15 5.95
C LYS A 215 11.37 21.06 7.18
N ASP A 216 11.52 22.39 6.99
CA ASP A 216 11.50 23.38 8.05
C ASP A 216 10.09 23.91 8.37
N ARG A 217 9.06 23.39 7.71
CA ARG A 217 7.66 23.76 7.91
C ARG A 217 6.95 22.76 8.83
N SER A 218 5.85 23.23 9.46
CA SER A 218 5.07 22.37 10.33
C SER A 218 4.45 21.18 9.54
N GLN A 219 4.60 19.98 10.09
CA GLN A 219 4.20 18.77 9.40
C GLN A 219 3.70 17.67 10.33
N ARG A 220 3.03 16.66 9.74
CA ARG A 220 2.64 15.45 10.45
C ARG A 220 2.60 14.24 9.51
N GLY A 221 3.28 13.16 9.91
CA GLY A 221 3.15 11.85 9.27
C GLY A 221 1.87 11.15 9.70
N THR A 222 1.26 10.39 8.79
CA THR A 222 0.07 9.57 9.11
C THR A 222 0.40 8.35 9.98
N GLY A 223 1.67 7.96 10.07
CA GLY A 223 2.09 6.69 10.68
C GLY A 223 1.68 5.44 9.89
N ARG A 224 1.13 5.57 8.68
CA ARG A 224 0.61 4.48 7.85
C ARG A 224 1.32 4.42 6.51
N ALA A 225 1.54 3.20 5.99
CA ALA A 225 1.98 2.97 4.62
C ALA A 225 0.74 2.83 3.72
N SER A 226 0.39 3.89 3.02
CA SER A 226 -0.81 3.97 2.18
C SER A 226 -0.54 4.36 0.72
N SER A 227 0.72 4.62 0.36
CA SER A 227 1.18 4.80 -1.02
C SER A 227 1.94 3.56 -1.47
N PHE A 228 1.80 3.16 -2.74
CA PHE A 228 2.52 2.04 -3.35
C PHE A 228 3.46 2.59 -4.42
N TYR A 229 4.74 2.41 -4.17
CA TYR A 229 5.82 2.89 -5.04
C TYR A 229 6.36 1.74 -5.89
N THR A 230 6.16 1.83 -7.20
CA THR A 230 6.75 0.89 -8.15
C THR A 230 8.23 1.18 -8.31
N ILE A 231 9.08 0.19 -7.99
CA ILE A 231 10.52 0.33 -8.10
C ILE A 231 10.91 0.56 -9.56
N ASN A 232 11.56 1.68 -9.83
CA ASN A 232 12.14 1.94 -11.14
C ASN A 232 13.49 1.22 -11.26
N THR A 233 13.57 0.21 -12.11
CA THR A 233 14.81 -0.58 -12.32
C THR A 233 15.91 0.22 -13.02
N ALA A 234 15.57 1.32 -13.70
CA ALA A 234 16.54 2.23 -14.31
C ALA A 234 17.08 3.30 -13.32
N ASP A 235 16.55 3.34 -12.09
CA ASP A 235 17.05 4.23 -11.04
C ASP A 235 18.44 3.77 -10.59
N PRO A 236 19.44 4.66 -10.45
CA PRO A 236 20.74 4.33 -9.84
C PRO A 236 20.65 3.69 -8.46
N LEU A 237 19.58 3.95 -7.71
CA LEU A 237 19.34 3.34 -6.39
C LEU A 237 18.81 1.92 -6.46
N HIS A 238 18.45 1.41 -7.64
CA HIS A 238 17.87 0.07 -7.75
C HIS A 238 18.76 -1.01 -7.15
N LEU A 239 20.05 -1.00 -7.48
CA LEU A 239 21.02 -1.98 -6.94
C LEU A 239 21.18 -1.83 -5.41
N VAL A 240 21.12 -0.62 -4.90
CA VAL A 240 21.17 -0.35 -3.46
C VAL A 240 19.94 -0.95 -2.77
N ARG A 241 18.74 -0.74 -3.33
CA ARG A 241 17.50 -1.33 -2.82
C ARG A 241 17.57 -2.84 -2.79
N LEU A 242 18.03 -3.48 -3.87
CA LEU A 242 18.21 -4.95 -3.91
C LEU A 242 19.19 -5.45 -2.84
N GLN A 243 20.28 -4.73 -2.60
CA GLN A 243 21.23 -5.10 -1.53
C GLN A 243 20.60 -4.96 -0.15
N MET A 244 19.77 -3.91 0.07
CA MET A 244 19.06 -3.71 1.32
C MET A 244 18.04 -4.82 1.56
N PHE A 245 17.24 -5.18 0.55
CA PHE A 245 16.29 -6.29 0.65
C PHE A 245 17.01 -7.60 1.02
N ARG A 246 18.11 -7.93 0.33
CA ARG A 246 18.89 -9.13 0.63
C ARG A 246 19.47 -9.12 2.04
N LYS A 247 20.06 -8.00 2.48
CA LYS A 247 20.57 -7.86 3.85
C LYS A 247 19.48 -7.99 4.92
N SER A 248 18.26 -7.59 4.59
CA SER A 248 17.09 -7.71 5.45
C SER A 248 16.34 -9.04 5.26
N GLY A 249 16.89 -10.00 4.48
CA GLY A 249 16.23 -11.27 4.19
C GLY A 249 14.92 -11.13 3.41
N ILE A 250 14.65 -9.96 2.83
CA ILE A 250 13.43 -9.69 2.07
C ILE A 250 13.60 -10.23 0.66
N MET A 251 12.69 -11.10 0.25
CA MET A 251 12.65 -11.72 -1.07
C MET A 251 11.65 -10.98 -1.97
N LEU A 252 12.03 -10.72 -3.22
CA LEU A 252 11.12 -10.13 -4.20
C LEU A 252 9.96 -11.08 -4.51
N PRO A 253 8.76 -10.58 -4.84
CA PRO A 253 7.63 -11.41 -5.29
C PRO A 253 7.99 -12.35 -6.44
N SER A 254 8.76 -11.90 -7.44
CA SER A 254 9.25 -12.73 -8.54
C SER A 254 10.20 -13.84 -8.07
N GLU A 255 11.14 -13.53 -7.17
CA GLU A 255 12.06 -14.50 -6.57
C GLU A 255 11.30 -15.50 -5.68
N ARG A 256 10.31 -15.04 -4.92
CA ARG A 256 9.45 -15.87 -4.09
C ARG A 256 8.70 -16.90 -4.94
N ARG A 257 8.04 -16.47 -6.03
CA ARG A 257 7.35 -17.40 -6.94
C ARG A 257 8.28 -18.44 -7.56
N ALA A 258 9.55 -18.10 -7.81
CA ALA A 258 10.52 -19.02 -8.35
C ALA A 258 11.06 -20.04 -7.33
N ASN A 259 11.10 -19.66 -6.04
CA ASN A 259 11.79 -20.40 -4.98
C ASN A 259 10.87 -20.99 -3.91
N THR A 260 9.57 -20.64 -3.90
CA THR A 260 8.58 -21.14 -2.93
C THR A 260 7.40 -21.78 -3.63
N VAL A 261 6.71 -22.66 -2.93
CA VAL A 261 5.45 -23.23 -3.40
C VAL A 261 4.33 -22.20 -3.12
N PRO A 262 3.61 -21.71 -4.15
CA PRO A 262 2.45 -20.84 -3.91
C PRO A 262 1.36 -21.60 -3.14
N LEU A 263 0.65 -20.91 -2.26
CA LEU A 263 -0.39 -21.51 -1.41
C LEU A 263 -1.43 -22.26 -2.25
N ALA A 264 -1.81 -21.73 -3.40
CA ALA A 264 -2.76 -22.36 -4.32
C ALA A 264 -2.29 -23.72 -4.89
N ALA A 265 -0.97 -23.98 -4.93
CA ALA A 265 -0.39 -25.22 -5.44
C ALA A 265 -0.08 -26.25 -4.34
N LEU A 266 -0.41 -25.93 -3.06
CA LEU A 266 -0.15 -26.84 -1.95
C LEU A 266 -1.02 -28.10 -2.09
N PRO A 267 -0.42 -29.32 -2.03
CA PRO A 267 -1.20 -30.56 -2.03
C PRO A 267 -2.16 -30.63 -0.83
N GLY A 268 -3.37 -31.09 -1.06
CA GLY A 268 -4.40 -31.19 -0.01
C GLY A 268 -5.21 -29.91 0.21
N LEU A 269 -5.01 -28.86 -0.60
CA LEU A 269 -5.90 -27.71 -0.62
C LEU A 269 -7.19 -28.08 -1.33
N GLU A 270 -8.31 -28.09 -0.60
CA GLU A 270 -9.58 -28.56 -1.14
C GLU A 270 -10.49 -27.39 -1.57
N PRO A 271 -11.06 -27.41 -2.79
CA PRO A 271 -12.07 -26.45 -3.21
C PRO A 271 -13.42 -26.71 -2.50
N VAL A 272 -14.19 -25.64 -2.27
CA VAL A 272 -15.50 -25.71 -1.57
C VAL A 272 -16.64 -25.25 -2.49
N PRO A 273 -17.77 -25.98 -2.59
CA PRO A 273 -18.92 -25.61 -3.43
C PRO A 273 -19.81 -24.50 -2.82
N PRO A 274 -20.58 -23.71 -3.60
CA PRO A 274 -21.29 -22.51 -3.13
C PRO A 274 -22.60 -22.73 -2.39
N ALA A 275 -22.92 -21.93 -1.36
CA ALA A 275 -24.23 -21.83 -0.65
C ALA A 275 -24.30 -20.61 0.32
N THR A 276 -25.46 -20.22 0.85
CA THR A 276 -25.79 -18.89 1.40
C THR A 276 -25.94 -18.74 2.93
N ALA A 277 -25.40 -17.66 3.59
CA ALA A 277 -25.85 -16.90 4.80
C ALA A 277 -24.77 -16.35 5.80
N PRO A 278 -25.01 -15.31 6.67
CA PRO A 278 -24.05 -14.31 7.18
C PRO A 278 -23.51 -14.43 8.62
N PHE A 279 -22.35 -13.77 8.95
CA PHE A 279 -21.78 -13.57 10.31
C PHE A 279 -20.71 -12.46 10.44
N ALA A 280 -20.64 -11.80 11.57
CA ALA A 280 -19.51 -11.35 12.44
C ALA A 280 -19.94 -10.23 13.40
N GLU A 281 -19.32 -10.11 14.59
CA GLU A 281 -19.51 -9.02 15.53
C GLU A 281 -18.93 -7.71 14.93
N PRO A 282 -19.65 -6.58 14.98
CA PRO A 282 -19.27 -5.38 14.23
C PRO A 282 -17.86 -4.83 14.55
N GLY A 283 -17.45 -4.82 15.81
CA GLY A 283 -16.16 -4.23 16.21
C GLY A 283 -14.94 -5.05 15.81
N GLU A 284 -15.04 -6.38 15.86
CA GLU A 284 -13.97 -7.29 15.43
C GLU A 284 -13.77 -7.22 13.91
N PHE A 285 -14.87 -7.12 13.17
CA PHE A 285 -14.82 -7.03 11.70
C PHE A 285 -14.10 -5.76 11.23
N GLU A 286 -14.41 -4.60 11.85
CA GLU A 286 -13.72 -3.35 11.57
C GLU A 286 -12.23 -3.42 11.88
N LEU A 287 -11.85 -4.05 13.00
CA LEU A 287 -10.44 -4.26 13.36
C LEU A 287 -9.71 -5.09 12.31
N LEU A 288 -10.31 -6.21 11.89
CA LEU A 288 -9.73 -7.08 10.85
C LEU A 288 -9.59 -6.33 9.50
N GLN A 289 -10.59 -5.55 9.11
CA GLN A 289 -10.48 -4.71 7.92
C GLN A 289 -9.32 -3.71 8.03
N ARG A 290 -9.17 -3.05 9.17
CA ARG A 290 -8.06 -2.13 9.41
C ARG A 290 -6.71 -2.85 9.33
N ILE A 291 -6.58 -4.02 9.94
CA ILE A 291 -5.35 -4.83 9.91
C ILE A 291 -5.04 -5.29 8.50
N LEU A 292 -5.99 -5.90 7.81
CA LEU A 292 -5.80 -6.35 6.42
C LEU A 292 -5.50 -5.20 5.48
N GLY A 293 -6.12 -4.03 5.70
CA GLY A 293 -5.84 -2.81 4.97
C GLY A 293 -4.41 -2.30 5.17
N LEU A 294 -3.84 -2.51 6.36
CA LEU A 294 -2.46 -2.17 6.67
C LEU A 294 -1.46 -3.21 6.14
N LEU A 295 -1.73 -4.50 6.35
CA LEU A 295 -0.80 -5.59 6.05
C LEU A 295 -0.85 -6.07 4.60
N ARG A 296 -1.98 -5.94 3.93
CA ARG A 296 -2.24 -6.29 2.52
C ARG A 296 -1.68 -7.65 2.08
N PRO A 297 -2.01 -8.73 2.79
CA PRO A 297 -1.51 -10.04 2.44
C PRO A 297 -2.09 -10.53 1.10
N ALA A 298 -1.28 -11.22 0.29
CA ALA A 298 -1.75 -11.94 -0.88
C ALA A 298 -2.06 -13.41 -0.55
N GLU A 299 -1.34 -13.98 0.41
CA GLU A 299 -1.52 -15.34 0.89
C GLU A 299 -1.50 -15.38 2.41
N ALA A 300 -2.47 -16.06 3.01
CA ALA A 300 -2.61 -16.18 4.45
C ALA A 300 -2.98 -17.61 4.88
N VAL A 301 -2.44 -18.05 6.00
CA VAL A 301 -2.77 -19.34 6.62
C VAL A 301 -3.34 -19.12 8.01
N ILE A 302 -4.41 -19.83 8.35
CA ILE A 302 -4.97 -19.87 9.68
C ILE A 302 -4.65 -21.24 10.28
N LEU A 303 -3.84 -21.27 11.34
CA LEU A 303 -3.48 -22.48 12.07
C LEU A 303 -4.45 -22.71 13.22
N GLY A 304 -4.87 -23.95 13.45
CA GLY A 304 -5.80 -24.30 14.53
C GLY A 304 -7.14 -23.58 14.40
N ALA A 305 -7.71 -23.58 13.20
CA ALA A 305 -8.89 -22.80 12.86
C ALA A 305 -10.15 -23.18 13.66
N GLY A 306 -10.17 -24.30 14.35
CA GLY A 306 -11.28 -24.73 15.21
C GLY A 306 -12.61 -24.78 14.44
N ASP A 307 -13.62 -24.02 14.91
CA ASP A 307 -14.90 -23.89 14.20
C ASP A 307 -14.84 -23.03 12.94
N GLY A 308 -13.70 -22.36 12.71
CA GLY A 308 -13.42 -21.56 11.54
C GLY A 308 -13.99 -20.14 11.57
N ALA A 309 -14.44 -19.65 12.72
CA ALA A 309 -14.97 -18.30 12.85
C ALA A 309 -13.94 -17.25 12.43
N ASP A 310 -12.69 -17.38 12.90
CA ASP A 310 -11.59 -16.48 12.56
C ASP A 310 -11.25 -16.48 11.07
N ALA A 311 -11.21 -17.68 10.45
CA ALA A 311 -10.94 -17.83 9.03
C ALA A 311 -12.04 -17.18 8.17
N LEU A 312 -13.28 -17.32 8.57
CA LEU A 312 -14.42 -16.67 7.91
C LEU A 312 -14.37 -15.16 8.08
N ALA A 313 -14.08 -14.67 9.30
CA ALA A 313 -14.02 -13.25 9.59
C ALA A 313 -12.92 -12.56 8.75
N LEU A 314 -11.71 -13.14 8.67
CA LEU A 314 -10.63 -12.63 7.83
C LEU A 314 -11.00 -12.62 6.34
N ALA A 315 -11.52 -13.73 5.82
CA ALA A 315 -11.85 -13.85 4.41
C ALA A 315 -13.02 -12.91 4.03
N CYS A 316 -14.03 -12.76 4.89
CA CYS A 316 -15.10 -11.78 4.70
C CYS A 316 -14.59 -10.34 4.73
N ALA A 317 -13.69 -10.02 5.66
CA ALA A 317 -13.09 -8.68 5.74
C ALA A 317 -12.28 -8.34 4.48
N ALA A 318 -11.47 -9.28 3.99
CA ALA A 318 -10.74 -9.14 2.73
C ALA A 318 -11.67 -8.97 1.52
N GLN A 319 -12.74 -9.76 1.45
CA GLN A 319 -13.74 -9.68 0.38
C GLN A 319 -14.45 -8.33 0.37
N ALA A 320 -14.87 -7.84 1.53
CA ALA A 320 -15.52 -6.51 1.67
C ALA A 320 -14.61 -5.37 1.20
N MET A 321 -13.30 -5.51 1.37
CA MET A 321 -12.28 -4.56 0.92
C MET A 321 -11.83 -4.80 -0.53
N LYS A 322 -12.36 -5.81 -1.21
CA LYS A 322 -11.89 -6.26 -2.53
C LYS A 322 -10.39 -6.57 -2.56
N LEU A 323 -9.85 -7.04 -1.45
CA LEU A 323 -8.45 -7.43 -1.32
C LEU A 323 -8.26 -8.82 -1.96
N PRO A 324 -7.38 -8.98 -2.97
CA PRO A 324 -7.13 -10.28 -3.60
C PRO A 324 -6.21 -11.13 -2.71
N CYS A 325 -6.76 -11.75 -1.66
CA CYS A 325 -6.02 -12.60 -0.75
C CYS A 325 -6.59 -14.02 -0.77
N LEU A 326 -5.70 -15.01 -0.90
CA LEU A 326 -6.05 -16.42 -0.72
C LEU A 326 -5.77 -16.85 0.72
N PHE A 327 -6.78 -17.37 1.38
CA PHE A 327 -6.71 -17.89 2.73
C PHE A 327 -6.74 -19.42 2.72
N ALA A 328 -5.97 -20.07 3.60
CA ALA A 328 -6.07 -21.49 3.87
C ALA A 328 -6.23 -21.75 5.37
N ALA A 329 -7.22 -22.56 5.74
CA ALA A 329 -7.49 -22.90 7.12
C ALA A 329 -7.04 -24.33 7.43
N ALA A 330 -6.16 -24.49 8.44
CA ALA A 330 -5.68 -25.75 8.97
C ALA A 330 -6.36 -26.09 10.30
N GLY A 331 -6.63 -27.39 10.54
CA GLY A 331 -7.27 -27.83 11.79
C GLY A 331 -8.72 -27.40 11.92
N ALA A 332 -9.45 -27.36 10.83
CA ALA A 332 -10.84 -26.87 10.81
C ALA A 332 -11.87 -27.97 11.09
N ALA A 333 -12.93 -27.63 11.83
CA ALA A 333 -14.05 -28.51 12.10
C ALA A 333 -14.90 -28.80 10.86
N ALA A 334 -15.61 -29.93 10.87
CA ALA A 334 -16.37 -30.44 9.72
C ALA A 334 -17.44 -29.50 9.14
N GLY A 335 -17.98 -28.57 9.93
CA GLY A 335 -19.00 -27.60 9.49
C GLY A 335 -18.47 -26.40 8.70
N LEU A 336 -17.15 -26.17 8.69
CA LEU A 336 -16.58 -24.97 8.07
C LEU A 336 -16.77 -24.93 6.55
N ARG A 337 -16.76 -26.07 5.87
CA ARG A 337 -17.03 -26.16 4.41
C ARG A 337 -18.38 -25.56 4.03
N GLN A 338 -19.43 -25.90 4.77
CA GLN A 338 -20.77 -25.36 4.50
C GLN A 338 -20.83 -23.86 4.74
N ARG A 339 -20.13 -23.37 5.78
CA ARG A 339 -20.05 -21.93 6.10
C ARG A 339 -19.26 -21.16 5.04
N ILE A 340 -18.10 -21.66 4.57
CA ILE A 340 -17.32 -21.03 3.49
C ILE A 340 -18.18 -20.85 2.24
N ALA A 341 -18.88 -21.91 1.87
CA ALA A 341 -19.79 -21.89 0.74
C ALA A 341 -20.94 -20.90 0.95
N ALA A 342 -21.49 -20.87 2.17
CA ALA A 342 -22.55 -19.98 2.58
C ALA A 342 -22.21 -18.49 2.41
N PHE A 343 -20.96 -18.11 2.60
CA PHE A 343 -20.49 -16.73 2.47
C PHE A 343 -19.98 -16.35 1.08
N GLY A 344 -20.04 -17.28 0.12
CA GLY A 344 -19.48 -17.05 -1.22
C GLY A 344 -17.97 -16.89 -1.23
N LEU A 345 -17.27 -17.51 -0.27
CA LEU A 345 -15.81 -17.40 -0.09
C LEU A 345 -15.03 -18.53 -0.76
N ALA A 346 -15.69 -19.36 -1.57
CA ALA A 346 -15.08 -20.53 -2.19
C ALA A 346 -13.84 -20.21 -3.05
N ASP A 347 -13.72 -19.01 -3.59
CA ASP A 347 -12.55 -18.58 -4.37
C ASP A 347 -11.42 -18.02 -3.51
N SER A 348 -11.73 -17.53 -2.30
CA SER A 348 -10.75 -16.84 -1.44
C SER A 348 -10.36 -17.64 -0.19
N LEU A 349 -11.14 -18.62 0.26
CA LEU A 349 -10.84 -19.44 1.43
C LEU A 349 -10.87 -20.93 1.09
N ARG A 350 -9.81 -21.66 1.39
CA ARG A 350 -9.62 -23.10 1.18
C ARG A 350 -9.41 -23.81 2.52
N LEU A 351 -9.70 -25.11 2.55
CA LEU A 351 -9.37 -25.96 3.69
C LEU A 351 -8.11 -26.79 3.41
N LEU A 352 -7.25 -26.87 4.39
CA LEU A 352 -6.10 -27.77 4.36
C LEU A 352 -6.53 -29.15 4.87
N ALA A 353 -6.08 -30.20 4.17
CA ALA A 353 -6.32 -31.56 4.62
C ALA A 353 -5.64 -31.82 5.98
N PRO A 354 -6.27 -32.61 6.87
CA PRO A 354 -5.64 -33.01 8.12
C PRO A 354 -4.27 -33.67 7.89
N GLY A 355 -3.28 -33.25 8.69
CA GLY A 355 -1.91 -33.80 8.59
C GLY A 355 -1.05 -33.18 7.47
N THR A 356 -1.50 -32.12 6.81
CA THR A 356 -0.65 -31.39 5.86
C THR A 356 0.58 -30.83 6.58
N ALA A 357 1.79 -31.26 6.18
CA ALA A 357 3.05 -30.85 6.78
C ALA A 357 3.44 -29.45 6.25
N LEU A 358 2.94 -28.39 6.87
CA LEU A 358 3.17 -27.02 6.44
C LEU A 358 4.64 -26.61 6.56
N ALA A 359 5.33 -26.97 7.65
CA ALA A 359 6.70 -26.57 7.91
C ALA A 359 7.70 -27.06 6.84
N THR A 360 7.39 -28.16 6.13
CA THR A 360 8.24 -28.73 5.08
C THR A 360 7.69 -28.50 3.68
N SER A 361 6.65 -27.70 3.55
CA SER A 361 5.95 -27.48 2.27
C SER A 361 6.65 -26.51 1.32
N GLY A 362 7.62 -25.74 1.81
CA GLY A 362 8.25 -24.64 1.05
C GLY A 362 7.36 -23.39 0.91
N LEU A 363 6.33 -23.25 1.74
CA LEU A 363 5.50 -22.05 1.80
C LEU A 363 6.29 -20.84 2.33
N ALA A 364 5.93 -19.65 1.82
CA ALA A 364 6.38 -18.37 2.35
C ALA A 364 5.23 -17.36 2.24
N VAL A 365 4.25 -17.47 3.15
CA VAL A 365 3.03 -16.66 3.11
C VAL A 365 3.23 -15.29 3.77
N ASP A 366 2.32 -14.36 3.47
CA ASP A 366 2.39 -12.97 3.99
C ASP A 366 1.83 -12.85 5.40
N LEU A 367 0.83 -13.69 5.73
CA LEU A 367 0.10 -13.62 6.99
C LEU A 367 -0.15 -15.02 7.53
N VAL A 368 0.09 -15.20 8.83
CA VAL A 368 -0.40 -16.36 9.57
C VAL A 368 -1.25 -15.87 10.73
N GLN A 369 -2.43 -16.44 10.93
CA GLN A 369 -3.24 -16.23 12.14
C GLN A 369 -3.28 -17.51 12.96
N LEU A 370 -3.10 -17.38 14.27
CA LEU A 370 -3.35 -18.47 15.21
C LEU A 370 -4.83 -18.46 15.61
N GLY A 371 -5.51 -19.51 15.27
CA GLY A 371 -6.89 -19.77 15.70
C GLY A 371 -6.93 -20.30 17.13
N PRO A 372 -8.15 -20.61 17.66
CA PRO A 372 -8.35 -20.97 19.05
C PRO A 372 -7.68 -22.29 19.48
N GLU A 373 -7.35 -23.16 18.53
CA GLU A 373 -6.71 -24.47 18.80
C GLU A 373 -5.17 -24.42 18.60
N ALA A 374 -4.60 -23.28 18.20
CA ALA A 374 -3.17 -23.09 18.00
C ALA A 374 -2.65 -22.05 18.99
N SER A 375 -1.92 -22.48 20.01
CA SER A 375 -1.35 -21.59 21.03
C SER A 375 0.02 -22.08 21.50
N GLY A 376 0.80 -21.15 22.08
CA GLY A 376 2.11 -21.41 22.65
C GLY A 376 3.24 -21.57 21.63
N GLU A 377 4.44 -21.80 22.15
CA GLU A 377 5.70 -21.72 21.41
C GLU A 377 5.77 -22.66 20.18
N LEU A 378 5.19 -23.85 20.27
CA LEU A 378 5.18 -24.79 19.15
C LEU A 378 4.40 -24.23 17.96
N ALA A 379 3.23 -23.64 18.22
CA ALA A 379 2.42 -23.01 17.18
C ALA A 379 3.12 -21.75 16.61
N TRP A 380 3.80 -20.97 17.45
CA TRP A 380 4.57 -19.80 17.00
C TRP A 380 5.73 -20.21 16.07
N ARG A 381 6.47 -21.27 16.42
CA ARG A 381 7.57 -21.81 15.60
C ARG A 381 7.07 -22.35 14.27
N GLU A 382 5.96 -23.09 14.26
CA GLU A 382 5.32 -23.58 13.03
C GLU A 382 4.90 -22.41 12.14
N ALA A 383 4.24 -21.40 12.71
CA ALA A 383 3.82 -20.19 12.00
C ALA A 383 5.01 -19.44 11.39
N LEU A 384 6.08 -19.21 12.17
CA LEU A 384 7.28 -18.56 11.64
C LEU A 384 7.98 -19.40 10.56
N GLY A 385 7.86 -20.72 10.59
CA GLY A 385 8.43 -21.61 9.58
C GLY A 385 7.85 -21.41 8.18
N ILE A 386 6.58 -21.02 8.10
CA ILE A 386 5.87 -20.79 6.82
C ILE A 386 5.67 -19.30 6.51
N LEU A 387 6.03 -18.39 7.41
CA LEU A 387 5.91 -16.96 7.23
C LEU A 387 7.16 -16.40 6.55
N ARG A 388 7.00 -15.58 5.52
CA ARG A 388 8.15 -14.86 4.92
C ARG A 388 8.72 -13.82 5.87
N VAL A 389 9.96 -13.41 5.67
CA VAL A 389 10.54 -12.25 6.37
C VAL A 389 9.73 -10.99 6.02
N GLY A 390 9.42 -10.17 7.00
CA GLY A 390 8.50 -9.03 6.85
C GLY A 390 7.03 -9.43 6.67
N GLY A 391 6.68 -10.70 6.85
CA GLY A 391 5.30 -11.16 7.01
C GLY A 391 4.85 -11.09 8.46
N PHE A 392 3.54 -11.28 8.70
CA PHE A 392 2.92 -11.02 9.99
C PHE A 392 2.25 -12.25 10.58
N LEU A 393 2.48 -12.46 11.87
CA LEU A 393 1.78 -13.44 12.68
C LEU A 393 0.79 -12.74 13.60
N LEU A 394 -0.47 -13.15 13.54
CA LEU A 394 -1.53 -12.64 14.41
C LEU A 394 -1.83 -13.67 15.52
N GLY A 395 -1.89 -13.21 16.76
CA GLY A 395 -2.15 -14.12 17.88
C GLY A 395 -3.04 -13.52 18.96
N ARG A 396 -3.60 -14.42 19.77
CA ARG A 396 -4.54 -14.13 20.83
C ARG A 396 -4.06 -14.52 22.24
N ASP A 397 -2.92 -15.22 22.32
CA ASP A 397 -2.31 -15.55 23.61
C ASP A 397 -1.98 -14.28 24.40
N PRO A 398 -1.92 -14.32 25.75
CA PRO A 398 -1.42 -13.20 26.51
C PRO A 398 0.02 -12.85 26.13
N ILE A 399 0.33 -11.55 26.10
CA ILE A 399 1.71 -11.09 25.95
C ILE A 399 2.45 -11.30 27.26
N ASP A 400 3.08 -12.46 27.40
CA ASP A 400 3.86 -12.85 28.56
C ASP A 400 5.37 -12.88 28.27
N ALA A 401 6.16 -13.29 29.25
CA ALA A 401 7.62 -13.38 29.13
C ALA A 401 8.05 -14.42 28.07
N ALA A 402 7.27 -15.50 27.86
CA ALA A 402 7.58 -16.54 26.89
C ALA A 402 7.44 -16.00 25.46
N LEU A 403 6.34 -15.30 25.15
CA LEU A 403 6.12 -14.68 23.85
C LEU A 403 7.13 -13.56 23.57
N GLN A 404 7.46 -12.74 24.59
CA GLN A 404 8.48 -11.70 24.47
C GLN A 404 9.87 -12.31 24.21
N GLY A 405 10.23 -13.36 24.92
CA GLY A 405 11.47 -14.10 24.72
C GLY A 405 11.54 -14.71 23.30
N PHE A 406 10.48 -15.35 22.87
CA PHE A 406 10.37 -15.92 21.53
C PHE A 406 10.50 -14.86 20.41
N ALA A 407 9.85 -13.71 20.57
CA ALA A 407 9.98 -12.60 19.62
C ALA A 407 11.43 -12.10 19.53
N ALA A 408 12.10 -11.93 20.68
CA ALA A 408 13.49 -11.51 20.73
C ALA A 408 14.46 -12.55 20.11
N GLU A 409 14.30 -13.83 20.43
CA GLU A 409 15.10 -14.93 19.89
C GLU A 409 14.95 -15.07 18.36
N SER A 410 13.73 -14.86 17.85
CA SER A 410 13.44 -14.92 16.41
C SER A 410 13.80 -13.64 15.65
N GLY A 411 14.31 -12.61 16.33
CA GLY A 411 14.56 -11.31 15.72
C GLY A 411 13.31 -10.61 15.18
N SER A 412 12.15 -10.89 15.77
CA SER A 412 10.84 -10.43 15.33
C SER A 412 10.32 -9.26 16.17
N ASN A 413 9.52 -8.38 15.56
CA ASN A 413 8.91 -7.23 16.25
C ASN A 413 7.53 -7.60 16.79
N LEU A 414 7.33 -7.54 18.08
CA LEU A 414 6.05 -7.80 18.75
C LEU A 414 5.31 -6.49 19.05
N LEU A 415 4.09 -6.37 18.54
CA LEU A 415 3.23 -5.19 18.68
C LEU A 415 1.92 -5.58 19.37
N PRO A 416 1.55 -4.92 20.51
CA PRO A 416 0.24 -5.13 21.12
C PRO A 416 -0.89 -4.53 20.27
N VAL A 417 -2.07 -5.15 20.32
CA VAL A 417 -3.30 -4.65 19.71
C VAL A 417 -4.27 -4.22 20.84
N PRO A 418 -4.32 -2.93 21.20
CA PRO A 418 -5.07 -2.45 22.37
C PRO A 418 -6.56 -2.74 22.30
N ASP A 419 -7.16 -2.67 21.12
CA ASP A 419 -8.60 -2.78 20.90
C ASP A 419 -9.03 -4.18 20.40
N GLY A 420 -8.12 -5.16 20.42
CA GLY A 420 -8.32 -6.49 19.83
C GLY A 420 -9.20 -7.44 20.66
N GLY A 421 -9.54 -7.08 21.89
CA GLY A 421 -10.32 -7.94 22.79
C GLY A 421 -9.67 -9.31 23.02
N ASP A 422 -10.49 -10.36 23.04
CA ASP A 422 -10.01 -11.74 23.16
C ASP A 422 -9.69 -12.41 21.81
N ALA A 423 -10.09 -11.77 20.70
CA ALA A 423 -9.92 -12.33 19.36
C ALA A 423 -8.52 -12.09 18.78
N LEU A 424 -7.91 -10.93 19.07
CA LEU A 424 -6.56 -10.58 18.61
C LEU A 424 -5.87 -9.69 19.63
N ARG A 425 -4.77 -10.16 20.21
CA ARG A 425 -4.04 -9.41 21.24
C ARG A 425 -2.71 -8.84 20.78
N TRP A 426 -2.12 -9.42 19.75
CA TRP A 426 -0.82 -8.99 19.25
C TRP A 426 -0.59 -9.32 17.77
N ILE A 427 0.32 -8.57 17.19
CA ILE A 427 0.88 -8.79 15.86
C ILE A 427 2.39 -8.93 16.01
N LEU A 428 2.97 -9.95 15.39
CA LEU A 428 4.41 -10.14 15.36
C LEU A 428 4.87 -10.08 13.90
N GLU A 429 5.74 -9.12 13.58
CA GLU A 429 6.41 -9.05 12.28
C GLU A 429 7.65 -9.92 12.30
N LYS A 430 7.74 -10.88 11.38
CA LYS A 430 8.92 -11.74 11.26
C LYS A 430 10.12 -10.95 10.79
N GLY A 431 11.11 -10.82 11.67
CA GLY A 431 12.39 -10.22 11.36
C GLY A 431 13.38 -11.17 10.70
N VAL A 432 14.56 -10.65 10.43
CA VAL A 432 15.74 -11.46 10.07
C VAL A 432 16.28 -12.04 11.37
N GLY A 433 16.36 -13.36 11.49
CA GLY A 433 16.95 -14.01 12.66
C GLY A 433 18.37 -13.50 12.96
N PRO A 434 18.86 -13.65 14.19
CA PRO A 434 20.13 -13.08 14.63
C PRO A 434 21.38 -13.60 13.88
N GLU A 435 21.23 -14.59 13.02
CA GLU A 435 22.32 -15.09 12.14
C GLU A 435 21.73 -15.41 10.74
N ALA A 436 21.82 -14.48 9.82
CA ALA A 436 21.71 -14.71 8.39
C ALA A 436 22.81 -13.95 7.64
#